data_ceb7584dade62db0cf388d64492aa7ef
#
_entry.id   ceb7584dade62db0cf388d64492aa7ef
#
_cell.length_a   1.000
_cell.length_b   1.000
_cell.length_c   1.000
_cell.angle_alpha   90.00
_cell.angle_beta   90.00
_cell.angle_gamma   90.00
#
_symmetry.space_group_name_H-M   'P 1'
#
loop_
_entity.id
_entity.type
_entity.pdbx_description
1 polymer ?
#
loop_
_entity_poly.entity_id
_entity_poly.type
_entity_poly.pdbx_seq_one_letter_code
_entity_poly.pdbx_strand_id
1 'polypeptide(L)'
;MGNKRNTGHFFYNFLWNGKNDKIKRTVMINRYEEGGLKIPHIKSFCCALKMSWINKLLEPLNFSPWKTLLLISIQQWGGDNILYLNKKGLEVLAGKLNPFWNDVFCNFSELNSMDIDICDKNDILSQSIWFNPFIKIDGNMCFHSQLCENDIFLINDLISPDNKKHVHI
;
A
#
# COMPACT_ATOMS: atom_id res chain seq x y z
N MET A 1 18.33 5.26 -9.56
CA MET A 1 18.31 5.66 -8.13
C MET A 1 17.59 6.98 -8.02
N GLY A 2 16.27 6.97 -7.76
CA GLY A 2 15.48 8.18 -7.57
C GLY A 2 15.83 8.83 -6.23
N ASN A 3 16.23 10.07 -6.30
CA ASN A 3 16.54 10.90 -5.15
C ASN A 3 15.25 11.08 -4.33
N LYS A 4 15.06 10.30 -3.26
CA LYS A 4 13.95 10.50 -2.30
C LYS A 4 14.13 11.91 -1.71
N ARG A 5 13.49 12.88 -2.36
CA ARG A 5 13.50 14.27 -1.88
C ARG A 5 12.94 14.25 -0.46
N ASN A 6 13.78 14.63 0.49
CA ASN A 6 13.42 14.63 1.90
C ASN A 6 12.35 15.71 2.14
N THR A 7 11.08 15.32 2.08
CA THR A 7 9.91 16.20 2.22
C THR A 7 9.99 17.06 3.50
N GLY A 8 10.57 16.50 4.57
CA GLY A 8 10.80 17.25 5.79
C GLY A 8 11.77 18.42 5.60
N HIS A 9 12.78 18.28 4.76
CA HIS A 9 13.73 19.38 4.49
C HIS A 9 13.04 20.58 3.84
N PHE A 10 12.16 20.35 2.86
CA PHE A 10 11.41 21.43 2.19
C PHE A 10 10.50 22.18 3.16
N PHE A 11 9.80 21.48 4.04
CA PHE A 11 8.93 22.08 5.03
C PHE A 11 9.71 23.00 5.99
N TYR A 12 10.81 22.52 6.57
CA TYR A 12 11.61 23.32 7.49
C TYR A 12 12.34 24.46 6.77
N ASN A 13 12.79 24.25 5.54
CA ASN A 13 13.34 25.31 4.72
C ASN A 13 12.32 26.43 4.44
N PHE A 14 11.08 26.07 4.16
CA PHE A 14 9.98 27.01 4.01
C PHE A 14 9.69 27.74 5.34
N LEU A 15 9.58 27.01 6.45
CA LEU A 15 9.27 27.57 7.76
C LEU A 15 10.32 28.60 8.22
N TRP A 16 11.57 28.36 7.92
CA TRP A 16 12.68 29.23 8.30
C TRP A 16 13.16 30.17 7.17
N ASN A 17 12.41 30.25 6.08
CA ASN A 17 12.75 31.07 4.93
C ASN A 17 14.19 30.85 4.43
N GLY A 18 14.59 29.60 4.26
CA GLY A 18 15.93 29.20 3.82
C GLY A 18 17.04 29.36 4.86
N LYS A 19 16.73 29.80 6.07
CA LYS A 19 17.71 29.96 7.16
C LYS A 19 17.82 28.67 7.98
N ASN A 20 18.86 28.60 8.82
CA ASN A 20 19.03 27.48 9.74
C ASN A 20 17.89 27.35 10.74
N ASP A 21 17.59 26.12 11.15
CA ASP A 21 16.57 25.81 12.15
C ASP A 21 16.88 26.58 13.45
N LYS A 22 15.95 27.41 13.90
CA LYS A 22 16.07 28.18 15.16
C LYS A 22 15.71 27.35 16.38
N ILE A 23 14.92 26.30 16.19
CA ILE A 23 14.47 25.38 17.25
C ILE A 23 14.71 23.96 16.74
N LYS A 24 15.14 23.07 17.64
CA LYS A 24 15.32 21.65 17.29
C LYS A 24 13.98 21.07 16.80
N ARG A 25 14.01 20.33 15.69
CA ARG A 25 12.81 19.73 15.07
C ARG A 25 12.06 18.82 16.04
N THR A 26 12.78 18.07 16.88
CA THR A 26 12.18 17.23 17.91
C THR A 26 11.35 18.03 18.91
N VAL A 27 11.84 19.20 19.35
CA VAL A 27 11.11 20.08 20.26
C VAL A 27 9.84 20.63 19.59
N MET A 28 9.90 20.97 18.31
CA MET A 28 8.73 21.48 17.59
C MET A 28 7.57 20.45 17.50
N ILE A 29 7.89 19.17 17.50
CA ILE A 29 6.91 18.06 17.41
C ILE A 29 6.29 17.75 18.78
N ASN A 30 7.01 18.02 19.87
CA ASN A 30 6.56 17.76 21.24
C ASN A 30 5.23 18.47 21.54
N ARG A 31 4.52 17.98 22.56
CA ARG A 31 3.29 18.58 23.06
C ARG A 31 3.56 19.92 23.73
N TYR A 32 2.54 20.75 23.86
CA TYR A 32 2.65 22.04 24.53
C TYR A 32 3.11 21.91 26.00
N GLU A 33 2.64 20.87 26.69
CA GLU A 33 3.00 20.54 28.06
C GLU A 33 4.49 20.22 28.24
N GLU A 34 5.13 19.79 27.14
CA GLU A 34 6.56 19.44 27.04
C GLU A 34 7.38 20.60 26.48
N GLY A 35 6.81 21.80 26.38
CA GLY A 35 7.46 22.97 25.79
C GLY A 35 7.59 22.93 24.27
N GLY A 36 6.80 22.07 23.59
CA GLY A 36 6.78 21.93 22.13
C GLY A 36 5.74 22.83 21.47
N LEU A 37 5.71 22.78 20.14
CA LEU A 37 4.74 23.51 19.30
C LEU A 37 3.65 22.61 18.74
N LYS A 38 3.67 21.31 19.06
CA LYS A 38 2.75 20.29 18.55
C LYS A 38 2.65 20.27 17.01
N ILE A 39 3.75 20.59 16.32
CA ILE A 39 3.82 20.51 14.87
C ILE A 39 3.77 19.03 14.46
N PRO A 40 2.91 18.64 13.50
CA PRO A 40 2.84 17.24 13.06
C PRO A 40 4.21 16.77 12.55
N HIS A 41 4.57 15.53 12.85
CA HIS A 41 5.71 14.89 12.22
C HIS A 41 5.42 14.72 10.72
N ILE A 42 6.07 15.51 9.89
CA ILE A 42 5.72 15.70 8.46
C ILE A 42 5.68 14.38 7.70
N LYS A 43 6.65 13.48 7.93
CA LYS A 43 6.66 12.18 7.26
C LYS A 43 5.39 11.38 7.59
N SER A 44 5.04 11.28 8.87
CA SER A 44 3.84 10.55 9.33
C SER A 44 2.55 11.20 8.80
N PHE A 45 2.51 12.52 8.78
CA PHE A 45 1.37 13.26 8.23
C PHE A 45 1.18 12.98 6.73
N CYS A 46 2.26 13.04 5.94
CA CYS A 46 2.21 12.69 4.51
C CYS A 46 1.80 11.23 4.28
N CYS A 47 2.30 10.30 5.12
CA CYS A 47 1.88 8.91 5.07
C CYS A 47 0.38 8.76 5.36
N ALA A 48 -0.13 9.42 6.39
CA ALA A 48 -1.56 9.40 6.74
C ALA A 48 -2.44 9.96 5.62
N LEU A 49 -2.01 11.04 4.94
CA LEU A 49 -2.71 11.57 3.78
C LEU A 49 -2.76 10.56 2.63
N LYS A 50 -1.67 9.85 2.35
CA LYS A 50 -1.66 8.80 1.32
C LYS A 50 -2.58 7.64 1.69
N MET A 51 -2.56 7.22 2.97
CA MET A 51 -3.47 6.17 3.45
C MET A 51 -4.94 6.57 3.35
N SER A 52 -5.28 7.85 3.48
CA SER A 52 -6.66 8.30 3.29
C SER A 52 -7.19 8.03 1.88
N TRP A 53 -6.32 7.95 0.86
CA TRP A 53 -6.71 7.58 -0.50
C TRP A 53 -7.03 6.09 -0.63
N ILE A 54 -6.31 5.22 0.10
CA ILE A 54 -6.66 3.80 0.19
C ILE A 54 -8.02 3.62 0.86
N ASN A 55 -8.28 4.32 1.98
CA ASN A 55 -9.58 4.28 2.64
C ASN A 55 -10.72 4.75 1.72
N LYS A 56 -10.51 5.82 0.95
CA LYS A 56 -11.49 6.29 -0.05
C LYS A 56 -11.68 5.31 -1.20
N LEU A 57 -10.63 4.56 -1.58
CA LEU A 57 -10.75 3.50 -2.58
C LEU A 57 -11.65 2.37 -2.09
N LEU A 58 -11.51 1.98 -0.83
CA LEU A 58 -12.31 0.94 -0.17
C LEU A 58 -13.76 1.36 0.13
N GLU A 59 -14.06 2.66 0.12
CA GLU A 59 -15.39 3.17 0.43
C GLU A 59 -16.40 2.79 -0.69
N PRO A 60 -17.39 1.91 -0.42
CA PRO A 60 -18.22 1.33 -1.47
C PRO A 60 -19.15 2.34 -2.15
N LEU A 61 -19.58 3.39 -1.44
CA LEU A 61 -20.47 4.44 -1.94
C LEU A 61 -19.75 5.61 -2.61
N ASN A 62 -18.44 5.52 -2.76
CA ASN A 62 -17.66 6.58 -3.42
C ASN A 62 -17.61 6.35 -4.94
N PHE A 63 -18.45 7.06 -5.69
CA PHE A 63 -18.52 7.01 -7.15
C PHE A 63 -17.70 8.13 -7.82
N SER A 64 -16.60 8.53 -7.24
CA SER A 64 -15.75 9.58 -7.78
C SER A 64 -15.09 9.17 -9.11
N PRO A 65 -14.98 10.06 -10.11
CA PRO A 65 -14.36 9.75 -11.41
C PRO A 65 -12.93 9.20 -11.29
N TRP A 66 -12.14 9.72 -10.34
CA TRP A 66 -10.78 9.24 -10.11
C TRP A 66 -10.74 7.76 -9.67
N LYS A 67 -11.73 7.32 -8.88
CA LYS A 67 -11.86 5.91 -8.43
C LYS A 67 -12.15 5.02 -9.63
N THR A 68 -13.08 5.40 -10.48
CA THR A 68 -13.41 4.67 -11.71
C THR A 68 -12.19 4.54 -12.63
N LEU A 69 -11.43 5.62 -12.84
CA LEU A 69 -10.22 5.60 -13.66
C LEU A 69 -9.14 4.70 -13.06
N LEU A 70 -8.97 4.73 -11.74
CA LEU A 70 -8.03 3.84 -11.06
C LEU A 70 -8.47 2.39 -11.22
N LEU A 71 -9.74 2.06 -10.94
CA LEU A 71 -10.26 0.70 -11.03
C LEU A 71 -10.09 0.14 -12.46
N ILE A 72 -10.39 0.92 -13.49
CA ILE A 72 -10.13 0.52 -14.90
C ILE A 72 -8.63 0.21 -15.09
N SER A 73 -7.75 1.04 -14.55
CA SER A 73 -6.29 0.87 -14.70
C SER A 73 -5.76 -0.39 -14.00
N ILE A 74 -6.39 -0.81 -12.90
CA ILE A 74 -5.97 -1.95 -12.10
C ILE A 74 -6.82 -3.21 -12.32
N GLN A 75 -7.86 -3.15 -13.18
CA GLN A 75 -8.78 -4.26 -13.44
C GLN A 75 -8.05 -5.52 -13.90
N GLN A 76 -7.05 -5.38 -14.76
CA GLN A 76 -6.25 -6.51 -15.26
C GLN A 76 -5.45 -7.25 -14.17
N TRP A 77 -5.36 -6.68 -12.96
CA TRP A 77 -4.67 -7.27 -11.79
C TRP A 77 -5.65 -7.59 -10.64
N GLY A 78 -6.97 -7.60 -10.92
CA GLY A 78 -7.99 -7.97 -9.96
C GLY A 78 -8.70 -6.82 -9.26
N GLY A 79 -8.66 -5.60 -9.84
CA GLY A 79 -9.40 -4.45 -9.32
C GLY A 79 -8.96 -4.04 -7.90
N ASP A 80 -9.91 -3.81 -6.99
CA ASP A 80 -9.66 -3.46 -5.60
C ASP A 80 -9.04 -4.59 -4.77
N ASN A 81 -9.13 -5.83 -5.23
CA ASN A 81 -8.49 -6.98 -4.62
C ASN A 81 -6.96 -6.92 -4.63
N ILE A 82 -6.35 -6.00 -5.38
CA ILE A 82 -4.90 -5.75 -5.33
C ILE A 82 -4.39 -5.42 -3.92
N LEU A 83 -5.26 -4.95 -3.03
CA LEU A 83 -4.89 -4.63 -1.65
C LEU A 83 -4.55 -5.88 -0.82
N TYR A 84 -4.94 -7.08 -1.28
CA TYR A 84 -4.54 -8.36 -0.69
C TYR A 84 -3.16 -8.83 -1.16
N LEU A 85 -2.58 -8.17 -2.17
CA LEU A 85 -1.23 -8.51 -2.62
C LEU A 85 -0.21 -8.24 -1.50
N ASN A 86 0.80 -9.09 -1.46
CA ASN A 86 1.93 -8.84 -0.57
C ASN A 86 2.73 -7.60 -1.02
N LYS A 87 3.67 -7.17 -0.18
CA LYS A 87 4.51 -6.00 -0.44
C LYS A 87 5.12 -5.99 -1.83
N LYS A 88 5.70 -7.12 -2.27
CA LYS A 88 6.39 -7.21 -3.56
C LYS A 88 5.44 -7.10 -4.73
N GLY A 89 4.25 -7.70 -4.62
CA GLY A 89 3.19 -7.57 -5.63
C GLY A 89 2.70 -6.13 -5.77
N LEU A 90 2.48 -5.45 -4.64
CA LEU A 90 2.11 -4.04 -4.61
C LEU A 90 3.18 -3.13 -5.21
N GLU A 91 4.47 -3.38 -4.93
CA GLU A 91 5.58 -2.61 -5.51
C GLU A 91 5.68 -2.79 -7.03
N VAL A 92 5.52 -4.03 -7.53
CA VAL A 92 5.50 -4.33 -8.97
C VAL A 92 4.34 -3.61 -9.65
N LEU A 93 3.15 -3.67 -9.07
CA LEU A 93 1.96 -3.00 -9.58
C LEU A 93 2.13 -1.47 -9.54
N ALA A 94 2.57 -0.93 -8.43
CA ALA A 94 2.78 0.50 -8.24
C ALA A 94 3.69 1.08 -9.33
N GLY A 95 4.75 0.35 -9.72
CA GLY A 95 5.66 0.76 -10.79
C GLY A 95 5.01 0.90 -12.18
N LYS A 96 3.80 0.35 -12.37
CA LYS A 96 3.04 0.43 -13.64
C LYS A 96 1.99 1.54 -13.64
N LEU A 97 1.75 2.16 -12.49
CA LEU A 97 0.76 3.22 -12.32
C LEU A 97 1.39 4.61 -12.51
N ASN A 98 0.54 5.62 -12.58
CA ASN A 98 1.03 6.99 -12.60
C ASN A 98 1.77 7.34 -11.29
N PRO A 99 2.63 8.39 -11.26
CA PRO A 99 3.47 8.71 -10.12
C PRO A 99 2.71 8.92 -8.79
N PHE A 100 1.49 9.44 -8.84
CA PHE A 100 0.66 9.63 -7.65
C PHE A 100 0.26 8.28 -7.02
N TRP A 101 -0.33 7.39 -7.80
CA TRP A 101 -0.76 6.09 -7.31
C TRP A 101 0.42 5.18 -6.98
N ASN A 102 1.51 5.29 -7.74
CA ASN A 102 2.76 4.63 -7.37
C ASN A 102 3.17 5.00 -5.93
N ASP A 103 3.19 6.29 -5.61
CA ASP A 103 3.58 6.78 -4.28
C ASP A 103 2.59 6.35 -3.18
N VAL A 104 1.28 6.32 -3.49
CA VAL A 104 0.24 5.84 -2.56
C VAL A 104 0.41 4.34 -2.28
N PHE A 105 0.53 3.49 -3.30
CA PHE A 105 0.65 2.04 -3.13
C PHE A 105 1.99 1.61 -2.55
N CYS A 106 3.09 2.29 -2.89
CA CYS A 106 4.38 2.06 -2.23
C CYS A 106 4.31 2.38 -0.73
N ASN A 107 3.62 3.45 -0.34
CA ASN A 107 3.43 3.79 1.06
C ASN A 107 2.56 2.75 1.78
N PHE A 108 1.48 2.30 1.13
CA PHE A 108 0.64 1.24 1.65
C PHE A 108 1.43 -0.07 1.83
N SER A 109 2.25 -0.46 0.86
CA SER A 109 3.08 -1.66 0.94
C SER A 109 4.11 -1.61 2.07
N GLU A 110 4.68 -0.42 2.35
CA GLU A 110 5.60 -0.23 3.49
C GLU A 110 4.89 -0.45 4.84
N LEU A 111 3.63 -0.03 4.96
CA LEU A 111 2.84 -0.21 6.19
C LEU A 111 2.31 -1.64 6.34
N ASN A 112 1.96 -2.27 5.22
CA ASN A 112 1.42 -3.63 5.19
C ASN A 112 2.52 -4.71 5.33
N SER A 113 3.78 -4.31 5.29
CA SER A 113 4.95 -5.19 5.43
C SER A 113 5.33 -5.47 6.89
N MET A 114 4.44 -5.21 7.84
CA MET A 114 4.64 -5.73 9.19
C MET A 114 4.72 -7.23 9.05
N ASP A 115 5.85 -7.79 9.46
CA ASP A 115 6.09 -9.23 9.47
C ASP A 115 4.89 -9.89 10.13
N ILE A 116 4.08 -10.57 9.33
CA ILE A 116 3.04 -11.42 9.87
C ILE A 116 3.82 -12.57 10.48
N ASP A 117 3.99 -12.54 11.80
CA ASP A 117 4.44 -13.72 12.52
C ASP A 117 3.45 -14.83 12.21
N ILE A 118 3.88 -15.78 11.39
CA ILE A 118 3.05 -16.92 11.00
C ILE A 118 2.96 -17.80 12.25
N CYS A 119 1.90 -17.57 13.02
CA CYS A 119 1.69 -18.27 14.29
C CYS A 119 0.83 -19.52 14.12
N ASP A 120 -0.05 -19.54 13.12
CA ASP A 120 -0.95 -20.67 12.90
C ASP A 120 -1.29 -20.95 11.42
N LYS A 121 -2.10 -21.97 11.19
CA LYS A 121 -2.56 -22.37 9.85
C LYS A 121 -3.43 -21.28 9.17
N ASN A 122 -4.18 -20.52 9.94
CA ASN A 122 -5.07 -19.48 9.39
C ASN A 122 -4.24 -18.32 8.84
N ASP A 123 -3.11 -18.00 9.48
CA ASP A 123 -2.17 -16.99 8.98
C ASP A 123 -1.62 -17.36 7.61
N ILE A 124 -1.34 -18.66 7.38
CA ILE A 124 -0.91 -19.16 6.07
C ILE A 124 -2.04 -19.05 5.06
N LEU A 125 -3.26 -19.47 5.42
CA LEU A 125 -4.41 -19.49 4.53
C LEU A 125 -4.86 -18.09 4.10
N SER A 126 -4.65 -17.09 4.94
CA SER A 126 -4.95 -15.68 4.67
C SER A 126 -3.91 -14.95 3.81
N GLN A 127 -2.78 -15.61 3.48
CA GLN A 127 -1.78 -15.00 2.61
C GLN A 127 -2.23 -14.97 1.15
N SER A 128 -1.77 -13.92 0.44
CA SER A 128 -1.93 -13.83 -1.02
C SER A 128 -1.16 -14.96 -1.72
N ILE A 129 -1.77 -15.55 -2.74
CA ILE A 129 -1.09 -16.48 -3.67
C ILE A 129 -0.14 -15.70 -4.58
N TRP A 130 -0.59 -14.51 -5.05
CA TRP A 130 0.07 -13.75 -6.08
C TRP A 130 1.29 -13.02 -5.55
N PHE A 131 2.37 -13.08 -6.31
CA PHE A 131 3.68 -12.52 -5.94
C PHE A 131 4.18 -12.94 -4.54
N ASN A 132 3.68 -14.05 -4.02
CA ASN A 132 4.14 -14.60 -2.75
C ASN A 132 5.57 -15.15 -2.93
N PRO A 133 6.55 -14.72 -2.13
CA PRO A 133 7.95 -15.17 -2.24
C PRO A 133 8.12 -16.65 -1.92
N PHE A 134 7.15 -17.26 -1.20
CA PHE A 134 7.16 -18.67 -0.82
C PHE A 134 6.43 -19.57 -1.84
N ILE A 135 5.58 -18.98 -2.72
CA ILE A 135 4.84 -19.73 -3.75
C ILE A 135 5.45 -19.39 -5.11
N LYS A 136 6.11 -20.41 -5.70
CA LYS A 136 6.81 -20.25 -6.97
C LYS A 136 6.46 -21.40 -7.92
N ILE A 137 6.32 -21.06 -9.20
CA ILE A 137 6.24 -22.02 -10.31
C ILE A 137 7.51 -21.81 -11.16
N ASP A 138 8.26 -22.86 -11.38
CA ASP A 138 9.54 -22.84 -12.12
C ASP A 138 10.53 -21.76 -11.61
N GLY A 139 10.58 -21.55 -10.28
CA GLY A 139 11.43 -20.56 -9.64
C GLY A 139 10.94 -19.12 -9.69
N ASN A 140 9.87 -18.83 -10.41
CA ASN A 140 9.26 -17.50 -10.53
C ASN A 140 8.04 -17.36 -9.62
N MET A 141 7.81 -16.13 -9.12
CA MET A 141 6.59 -15.82 -8.37
C MET A 141 5.38 -15.89 -9.30
N CYS A 142 4.30 -16.53 -8.83
CA CYS A 142 3.09 -16.74 -9.59
C CYS A 142 2.28 -15.46 -9.74
N PHE A 143 1.73 -15.26 -10.91
CA PHE A 143 0.62 -14.34 -11.18
C PHE A 143 -0.20 -14.88 -12.36
N HIS A 144 -1.52 -14.96 -12.20
CA HIS A 144 -2.42 -15.43 -13.25
C HIS A 144 -3.68 -14.56 -13.28
N SER A 145 -3.81 -13.72 -14.31
CA SER A 145 -4.88 -12.73 -14.42
C SER A 145 -6.27 -13.35 -14.40
N GLN A 146 -6.49 -14.47 -15.12
CA GLN A 146 -7.80 -15.13 -15.16
C GLN A 146 -8.26 -15.65 -13.80
N LEU A 147 -7.34 -16.10 -12.94
CA LEU A 147 -7.70 -16.52 -11.58
C LEU A 147 -8.01 -15.30 -10.70
N CYS A 148 -7.30 -14.19 -10.89
CA CYS A 148 -7.63 -12.91 -10.23
C CYS A 148 -9.01 -12.40 -10.65
N GLU A 149 -9.38 -12.52 -11.93
CA GLU A 149 -10.70 -12.14 -12.44
C GLU A 149 -11.82 -13.02 -11.87
N ASN A 150 -11.49 -14.20 -11.37
CA ASN A 150 -12.43 -15.13 -10.68
C ASN A 150 -12.34 -15.04 -9.15
N ASP A 151 -11.86 -13.91 -8.63
CA ASP A 151 -11.77 -13.62 -7.18
C ASP A 151 -10.89 -14.60 -6.38
N ILE A 152 -9.90 -15.24 -7.02
CA ILE A 152 -8.96 -16.13 -6.34
C ILE A 152 -7.70 -15.35 -5.97
N PHE A 153 -7.55 -14.99 -4.70
CA PHE A 153 -6.46 -14.16 -4.18
C PHE A 153 -5.70 -14.80 -3.04
N LEU A 154 -6.37 -15.49 -2.15
CA LEU A 154 -5.81 -16.06 -0.95
C LEU A 154 -5.57 -17.57 -1.11
N ILE A 155 -4.62 -18.09 -0.37
CA ILE A 155 -4.39 -19.55 -0.32
C ILE A 155 -5.67 -20.30 0.07
N ASN A 156 -6.47 -19.72 0.96
CA ASN A 156 -7.76 -20.27 1.36
C ASN A 156 -8.75 -20.41 0.20
N ASP A 157 -8.70 -19.53 -0.79
CA ASP A 157 -9.61 -19.57 -1.94
C ASP A 157 -9.37 -20.81 -2.83
N LEU A 158 -8.15 -21.37 -2.78
CA LEU A 158 -7.83 -22.63 -3.49
C LEU A 158 -8.36 -23.88 -2.77
N ILE A 159 -8.58 -23.79 -1.45
CA ILE A 159 -8.86 -24.95 -0.60
C ILE A 159 -10.35 -25.05 -0.27
N SER A 160 -11.07 -23.91 -0.29
CA SER A 160 -12.49 -23.89 0.09
C SER A 160 -13.34 -24.63 -0.93
N PRO A 161 -14.13 -25.64 -0.50
CA PRO A 161 -15.00 -26.41 -1.39
C PRO A 161 -16.16 -25.60 -1.98
N ASP A 162 -16.46 -24.42 -1.43
CA ASP A 162 -17.55 -23.56 -1.90
C ASP A 162 -17.18 -22.69 -3.12
N ASN A 163 -15.90 -22.58 -3.44
CA ASN A 163 -15.42 -21.88 -4.64
C ASN A 163 -15.44 -22.77 -5.90
N LYS A 164 -16.47 -23.61 -6.06
CA LYS A 164 -16.78 -24.30 -7.31
C LYS A 164 -17.38 -23.33 -8.36
N LYS A 165 -16.81 -22.18 -8.56
CA LYS A 165 -16.93 -21.53 -9.84
C LYS A 165 -15.99 -22.29 -10.78
N HIS A 166 -16.54 -23.02 -11.71
CA HIS A 166 -15.86 -23.87 -12.69
C HIS A 166 -14.76 -23.06 -13.37
N VAL A 167 -13.51 -23.26 -12.95
CA VAL A 167 -12.36 -22.86 -13.73
C VAL A 167 -12.25 -23.93 -14.83
N HIS A 168 -12.85 -23.67 -16.00
CA HIS A 168 -12.49 -24.39 -17.22
C HIS A 168 -11.09 -23.89 -17.61
N ILE A 169 -10.08 -24.71 -17.33
CA ILE A 169 -8.71 -24.57 -17.84
C ILE A 169 -8.71 -24.96 -19.32
#